data_26b58040b5936a220a73dfae49d97ac0
#
_entry.id   26b58040b5936a220a73dfae49d97ac0
#
_cell.length_a   1.000
_cell.length_b   1.000
_cell.length_c   1.000
_cell.angle_alpha   90.00
_cell.angle_beta   90.00
_cell.angle_gamma   90.00
#
_symmetry.space_group_name_H-M   'P 1'
#
loop_
_entity.id
_entity.type
_entity.pdbx_description
1 polymer ?
#
loop_
_entity_poly.entity_id
_entity_poly.type
_entity_poly.pdbx_seq_one_letter_code
_entity_poly.pdbx_strand_id
1 'polypeptide(L)'
;RWCSGRLGPRRVALSSEGMMAEILEGFGGTAEQASRAVALLKSLSHEGRLQILCLLVEGELNVTQLAEALGTNTVTVSQQLMRLRAEGVVQPRREGKSVYYHLAREEVATVVTALRDSFCKSH
;
A
#
# COMPACT_ATOMS: atom_id res chain seq x y z
N ARG A 1 2.40 11.55 9.07
CA ARG A 1 1.39 11.41 9.77
C ARG A 1 0.24 11.25 8.93
N TRP A 2 -0.57 10.37 9.19
CA TRP A 2 -1.74 10.20 8.45
C TRP A 2 -2.74 11.12 8.92
N CYS A 3 -3.37 11.81 8.08
CA CYS A 3 -4.32 12.78 8.47
C CYS A 3 -5.56 12.13 8.75
N SER A 4 -6.38 12.71 9.39
CA SER A 4 -7.63 12.25 9.65
C SER A 4 -8.40 12.48 8.49
N GLY A 5 -9.01 11.68 7.96
CA GLY A 5 -9.74 11.87 6.85
C GLY A 5 -11.08 12.14 7.02
N ARG A 6 -11.89 12.25 6.07
CA ARG A 6 -13.11 12.59 6.26
C ARG A 6 -13.64 11.57 5.57
N LEU A 7 -14.50 10.93 5.83
CA LEU A 7 -15.09 10.04 5.24
C LEU A 7 -15.89 10.34 4.32
N GLY A 8 -15.96 10.06 3.44
CA GLY A 8 -16.82 10.17 2.50
C GLY A 8 -17.86 9.46 2.71
N PRO A 9 -18.77 9.68 2.36
CA PRO A 9 -19.86 9.10 2.73
C PRO A 9 -20.13 8.13 1.86
N ARG A 10 -19.74 7.65 1.22
CA ARG A 10 -20.05 6.93 0.44
C ARG A 10 -20.50 5.91 0.80
N ARG A 11 -21.11 5.54 1.31
CA ARG A 11 -21.50 4.60 1.68
C ARG A 11 -22.53 4.08 1.24
N VAL A 12 -22.84 3.22 0.96
CA VAL A 12 -23.77 2.72 0.49
C VAL A 12 -24.47 2.05 1.43
N ALA A 13 -25.49 2.04 1.56
CA ALA A 13 -26.25 1.46 2.51
C ALA A 13 -26.62 0.14 2.10
N LEU A 14 -25.85 -0.76 2.11
CA LEU A 14 -26.22 -2.08 1.77
C LEU A 14 -26.64 -2.81 3.00
N SER A 15 -27.54 -3.70 2.89
CA SER A 15 -27.87 -4.56 3.99
C SER A 15 -26.69 -5.46 4.23
N SER A 16 -26.65 -6.10 5.36
CA SER A 16 -25.59 -7.01 5.67
C SER A 16 -25.50 -8.08 4.65
N GLU A 17 -26.63 -8.57 4.23
CA GLU A 17 -26.63 -9.61 3.25
C GLU A 17 -26.10 -9.14 1.95
N GLY A 18 -26.45 -7.96 1.53
CA GLY A 18 -25.96 -7.41 0.29
C GLY A 18 -24.47 -7.20 0.34
N MET A 19 -23.97 -6.72 1.45
CA MET A 19 -22.57 -6.52 1.57
C MET A 19 -21.81 -7.82 1.51
N MET A 20 -22.33 -8.82 2.20
CA MET A 20 -21.66 -10.09 2.20
C MET A 20 -21.61 -10.69 0.80
N ALA A 21 -22.68 -10.57 0.08
CA ALA A 21 -22.72 -11.11 -1.27
C ALA A 21 -21.71 -10.42 -2.16
N GLU A 22 -21.59 -9.12 -2.03
CA GLU A 22 -20.63 -8.41 -2.82
C GLU A 22 -19.22 -8.78 -2.46
N ILE A 23 -18.94 -8.94 -1.21
CA ILE A 23 -17.61 -9.33 -0.79
C ILE A 23 -17.27 -10.69 -1.34
N LEU A 24 -18.17 -11.62 -1.24
CA LEU A 24 -17.92 -12.94 -1.72
C LEU A 24 -17.72 -12.99 -3.22
N GLU A 25 -18.50 -12.22 -3.92
CA GLU A 25 -18.36 -12.16 -5.35
C GLU A 25 -17.07 -11.50 -5.72
N GLY A 26 -16.67 -10.49 -4.98
CA GLY A 26 -15.47 -9.78 -5.28
C GLY A 26 -14.23 -10.65 -5.22
N PHE A 27 -14.26 -11.67 -4.37
CA PHE A 27 -13.14 -12.58 -4.29
C PHE A 27 -13.39 -13.83 -5.14
N GLY A 28 -14.45 -13.83 -5.92
CA GLY A 28 -14.71 -14.95 -6.78
C GLY A 28 -14.94 -16.24 -6.05
N GLY A 29 -15.07 -16.15 -4.76
CA GLY A 29 -15.28 -17.34 -3.97
C GLY A 29 -14.08 -18.24 -3.89
N THR A 30 -12.90 -17.80 -4.31
CA THR A 30 -11.76 -18.67 -4.28
C THR A 30 -10.88 -18.35 -3.09
N ALA A 31 -10.39 -19.40 -2.48
CA ALA A 31 -9.49 -19.24 -1.35
C ALA A 31 -8.19 -18.60 -1.79
N GLU A 32 -7.80 -18.83 -3.02
CA GLU A 32 -6.55 -18.28 -3.50
C GLU A 32 -6.61 -16.77 -3.60
N GLN A 33 -7.70 -16.24 -4.08
CA GLN A 33 -7.82 -14.79 -4.18
C GLN A 33 -7.87 -14.16 -2.81
N ALA A 34 -8.59 -14.77 -1.89
CA ALA A 34 -8.64 -14.26 -0.54
C ALA A 34 -7.28 -14.33 0.12
N SER A 35 -6.54 -15.40 -0.15
CA SER A 35 -5.22 -15.56 0.41
C SER A 35 -4.27 -14.47 -0.10
N ARG A 36 -4.38 -14.14 -1.38
CA ARG A 36 -3.55 -13.08 -1.94
C ARG A 36 -3.89 -11.73 -1.32
N ALA A 37 -5.17 -11.49 -1.09
CA ALA A 37 -5.58 -10.24 -0.48
C ALA A 37 -5.07 -10.15 0.95
N VAL A 38 -5.12 -11.26 1.68
CA VAL A 38 -4.63 -11.27 3.05
C VAL A 38 -3.13 -11.05 3.08
N ALA A 39 -2.40 -11.63 2.13
CA ALA A 39 -0.95 -11.43 2.08
C ALA A 39 -0.63 -9.95 1.86
N LEU A 40 -1.40 -9.28 1.01
CA LEU A 40 -1.17 -7.87 0.79
C LEU A 40 -1.46 -7.09 2.06
N LEU A 41 -2.55 -7.41 2.74
CA LEU A 41 -2.87 -6.72 3.97
C LEU A 41 -1.80 -6.90 5.02
N LYS A 42 -1.19 -8.07 5.07
CA LYS A 42 -0.11 -8.29 6.00
C LYS A 42 1.09 -7.41 5.66
N SER A 43 1.37 -7.21 4.39
CA SER A 43 2.45 -6.33 4.00
C SER A 43 2.17 -4.91 4.45
N LEU A 44 0.91 -4.53 4.49
CA LEU A 44 0.54 -3.17 4.86
C LEU A 44 0.38 -2.98 6.35
N SER A 45 0.54 -4.03 7.14
CA SER A 45 0.18 -3.95 8.54
C SER A 45 1.23 -3.29 9.42
N HIS A 46 2.35 -2.88 8.87
CA HIS A 46 3.35 -2.15 9.62
C HIS A 46 3.35 -0.71 9.19
N GLU A 47 3.34 0.18 10.16
CA GLU A 47 3.24 1.59 9.87
C GLU A 47 4.36 2.06 8.94
N GLY A 48 5.58 1.66 9.22
CA GLY A 48 6.70 2.10 8.37
C GLY A 48 6.57 1.62 6.94
N ARG A 49 6.13 0.41 6.75
CA ARG A 49 5.99 -0.12 5.39
C ARG A 49 4.85 0.57 4.67
N LEU A 50 3.76 0.82 5.38
CA LEU A 50 2.65 1.50 4.76
C LEU A 50 3.05 2.91 4.33
N GLN A 51 3.85 3.59 5.15
CA GLN A 51 4.29 4.92 4.80
C GLN A 51 5.18 4.91 3.56
N ILE A 52 6.04 3.91 3.43
CA ILE A 52 6.85 3.79 2.23
C ILE A 52 5.96 3.64 1.01
N LEU A 53 4.97 2.78 1.11
CA LEU A 53 4.10 2.53 -0.04
C LEU A 53 3.28 3.76 -0.39
N CYS A 54 2.86 4.53 0.59
CA CYS A 54 2.14 5.76 0.32
C CYS A 54 3.01 6.74 -0.46
N LEU A 55 4.29 6.81 -0.11
CA LEU A 55 5.17 7.69 -0.84
C LEU A 55 5.38 7.20 -2.27
N LEU A 56 5.46 5.90 -2.44
CA LEU A 56 5.69 5.35 -3.77
C LEU A 56 4.49 5.47 -4.69
N VAL A 57 3.31 5.69 -4.13
CA VAL A 57 2.15 5.94 -4.97
C VAL A 57 2.36 7.21 -5.78
N GLU A 58 3.12 8.18 -5.22
CA GLU A 58 3.34 9.42 -5.91
C GLU A 58 4.41 9.31 -7.00
N GLY A 59 5.24 8.31 -6.94
CA GLY A 59 6.29 8.14 -7.93
C GLY A 59 7.45 7.36 -7.38
N GLU A 60 8.40 7.06 -8.22
CA GLU A 60 9.56 6.28 -7.81
C GLU A 60 10.46 7.09 -6.91
N LEU A 61 11.03 6.43 -5.91
CA LEU A 61 11.97 7.07 -5.02
C LEU A 61 13.08 6.11 -4.68
N ASN A 62 14.25 6.64 -4.39
CA ASN A 62 15.36 5.80 -3.95
C ASN A 62 15.40 5.78 -2.42
N VAL A 63 16.31 5.00 -1.87
CA VAL A 63 16.38 4.79 -0.42
C VAL A 63 16.62 6.10 0.32
N THR A 64 17.51 6.91 -0.19
CA THR A 64 17.83 8.18 0.46
C THR A 64 16.61 9.10 0.50
N GLN A 65 15.89 9.16 -0.61
CA GLN A 65 14.72 10.01 -0.67
C GLN A 65 13.62 9.53 0.28
N LEU A 66 13.47 8.21 0.36
CA LEU A 66 12.48 7.66 1.26
C LEU A 66 12.87 7.92 2.72
N ALA A 67 14.15 7.74 3.04
CA ALA A 67 14.58 7.96 4.41
C ALA A 67 14.39 9.41 4.81
N GLU A 68 14.66 10.32 3.90
CA GLU A 68 14.48 11.73 4.21
C GLU A 68 13.02 12.07 4.41
N ALA A 69 12.16 11.56 3.54
CA ALA A 69 10.76 11.86 3.65
C ALA A 69 10.16 11.31 4.93
N LEU A 70 10.66 10.18 5.38
CA LEU A 70 10.12 9.56 6.57
C LEU A 70 10.83 9.95 7.85
N GLY A 71 11.91 10.70 7.73
CA GLY A 71 12.64 11.11 8.93
C GLY A 71 13.34 9.96 9.62
N THR A 72 13.83 9.00 8.85
CA THR A 72 14.50 7.86 9.43
C THR A 72 15.80 7.64 8.69
N ASN A 73 16.49 6.55 8.96
CA ASN A 73 17.77 6.31 8.32
C ASN A 73 17.64 5.31 7.18
N THR A 74 18.67 5.25 6.36
CA THR A 74 18.61 4.43 5.16
C THR A 74 18.65 2.95 5.48
N VAL A 75 19.23 2.57 6.60
CA VAL A 75 19.29 1.14 6.95
C VAL A 75 17.89 0.61 7.21
N THR A 76 17.10 1.37 7.96
CA THR A 76 15.74 0.95 8.25
C THR A 76 14.92 0.85 6.97
N VAL A 77 15.05 1.86 6.10
CA VAL A 77 14.30 1.86 4.86
C VAL A 77 14.72 0.69 3.98
N SER A 78 16.03 0.43 3.90
CA SER A 78 16.51 -0.67 3.09
C SER A 78 15.98 -2.00 3.57
N GLN A 79 15.92 -2.18 4.88
CA GLN A 79 15.41 -3.43 5.42
C GLN A 79 13.93 -3.60 5.08
N GLN A 80 13.19 -2.52 5.18
CA GLN A 80 11.78 -2.61 4.87
C GLN A 80 11.53 -2.84 3.38
N LEU A 81 12.34 -2.22 2.53
CA LEU A 81 12.22 -2.43 1.11
C LEU A 81 12.57 -3.85 0.72
N MET A 82 13.56 -4.42 1.39
CA MET A 82 13.91 -5.80 1.13
C MET A 82 12.74 -6.71 1.41
N ARG A 83 12.07 -6.48 2.52
CA ARG A 83 10.93 -7.27 2.85
C ARG A 83 9.79 -7.06 1.86
N LEU A 84 9.52 -5.83 1.51
CA LEU A 84 8.46 -5.53 0.56
C LEU A 84 8.76 -6.13 -0.82
N ARG A 85 10.03 -6.12 -1.19
CA ARG A 85 10.41 -6.71 -2.46
C ARG A 85 10.24 -8.22 -2.42
N ALA A 86 10.63 -8.84 -1.31
CA ALA A 86 10.48 -10.29 -1.19
C ALA A 86 9.02 -10.69 -1.27
N GLU A 87 8.13 -9.82 -0.83
CA GLU A 87 6.71 -10.11 -0.87
C GLU A 87 6.06 -9.67 -2.18
N GLY A 88 6.85 -9.17 -3.11
CA GLY A 88 6.31 -8.80 -4.41
C GLY A 88 5.54 -7.52 -4.45
N VAL A 89 5.71 -6.67 -3.45
CA VAL A 89 4.95 -5.44 -3.37
C VAL A 89 5.66 -4.27 -4.05
N VAL A 90 6.99 -4.27 -4.03
CA VAL A 90 7.74 -3.25 -4.71
C VAL A 90 8.78 -3.89 -5.61
N GLN A 91 9.27 -3.11 -6.57
CA GLN A 91 10.30 -3.58 -7.49
C GLN A 91 11.34 -2.49 -7.64
N PRO A 92 12.60 -2.87 -7.80
CA PRO A 92 13.64 -1.90 -8.01
C PRO A 92 13.82 -1.62 -9.50
N ARG A 93 14.25 -0.42 -9.82
CA ARG A 93 14.60 -0.08 -11.18
C ARG A 93 15.97 0.62 -11.09
N ARG A 94 16.94 0.09 -11.77
CA ARG A 94 18.25 0.65 -11.69
C ARG A 94 18.46 1.70 -12.76
N GLU A 95 19.02 2.81 -12.39
CA GLU A 95 19.33 3.83 -13.35
C GLU A 95 20.70 4.37 -12.97
N GLY A 96 21.71 4.03 -13.71
CA GLY A 96 23.07 4.40 -13.39
C GLY A 96 23.48 3.74 -12.08
N LYS A 97 23.92 4.55 -11.15
CA LYS A 97 24.30 4.04 -9.86
C LYS A 97 23.16 4.06 -8.85
N SER A 98 22.03 4.58 -9.25
CA SER A 98 20.90 4.69 -8.33
C SER A 98 19.90 3.58 -8.55
N VAL A 99 19.22 3.23 -7.49
CA VAL A 99 18.17 2.23 -7.58
C VAL A 99 16.91 2.88 -7.05
N TYR A 100 15.92 2.95 -7.90
CA TYR A 100 14.64 3.53 -7.53
C TYR A 100 13.63 2.42 -7.34
N TYR A 101 12.71 2.60 -6.41
CA TYR A 101 11.71 1.60 -6.15
C TYR A 101 10.35 2.10 -6.57
N HIS A 102 9.53 1.19 -7.04
CA HIS A 102 8.17 1.56 -7.42
C HIS A 102 7.24 0.42 -7.03
N LEU A 103 5.96 0.69 -7.01
CA LEU A 103 4.99 -0.33 -6.66
C LEU A 103 4.95 -1.36 -7.76
N ALA A 104 4.98 -2.62 -7.37
CA ALA A 104 5.10 -3.70 -8.34
C ALA A 104 3.82 -4.03 -9.07
N ARG A 105 2.69 -3.80 -8.45
CA ARG A 105 1.44 -4.19 -9.05
C ARG A 105 0.41 -3.10 -8.87
N GLU A 106 -0.48 -3.01 -9.83
CA GLU A 106 -1.47 -1.97 -9.80
C GLU A 106 -2.41 -2.12 -8.62
N GLU A 107 -2.70 -3.34 -8.23
CA GLU A 107 -3.59 -3.52 -7.10
C GLU A 107 -3.01 -2.96 -5.81
N VAL A 108 -1.68 -2.98 -5.68
CA VAL A 108 -1.05 -2.40 -4.51
C VAL A 108 -1.30 -0.90 -4.50
N ALA A 109 -1.13 -0.26 -5.65
CA ALA A 109 -1.36 1.18 -5.74
C ALA A 109 -2.81 1.50 -5.43
N THR A 110 -3.73 0.69 -5.92
CA THR A 110 -5.15 0.94 -5.69
C THR A 110 -5.50 0.87 -4.22
N VAL A 111 -5.02 -0.16 -3.54
CA VAL A 111 -5.36 -0.34 -2.14
C VAL A 111 -4.70 0.74 -1.29
N VAL A 112 -3.44 1.05 -1.55
CA VAL A 112 -2.75 2.05 -0.76
C VAL A 112 -3.35 3.42 -0.98
N THR A 113 -3.71 3.73 -2.21
CA THR A 113 -4.34 5.02 -2.51
C THR A 113 -5.67 5.12 -1.78
N ALA A 114 -6.44 4.05 -1.76
CA ALA A 114 -7.72 4.06 -1.09
C ALA A 114 -7.54 4.30 0.41
N LEU A 115 -6.55 3.68 1.00
CA LEU A 115 -6.28 3.89 2.42
C LEU A 115 -5.85 5.32 2.68
N ARG A 116 -4.98 5.85 1.83
CA ARG A 116 -4.52 7.20 2.02
C ARG A 116 -5.68 8.18 1.90
N ASP A 117 -6.52 7.99 0.89
CA ASP A 117 -7.61 8.89 0.69
C ASP A 117 -8.66 8.80 1.79
N SER A 118 -8.78 7.64 2.39
CA SER A 118 -9.75 7.47 3.46
C SER A 118 -9.28 8.04 4.78
N PHE A 119 -8.01 7.92 5.06
CA PHE A 119 -7.51 8.31 6.36
C PHE A 119 -6.70 9.61 6.36
N CYS A 120 -6.19 9.99 5.23
CA CYS A 120 -5.40 11.19 5.16
C CYS A 120 -5.97 12.08 4.13
N LYS A 121 -6.70 13.13 4.54
CA LYS A 121 -7.25 13.95 3.63
C LYS A 121 -6.33 14.96 3.34
N SER A 122 -5.84 15.09 2.31
CA SER A 122 -4.95 16.05 2.07
C SER A 122 -5.47 17.30 1.99
N HIS A 123 -4.90 18.20 2.25
CA HIS A 123 -5.43 19.45 2.11
C HIS A 123 -4.49 20.34 1.59
#